data_639d4c47fbd7d9474876896f9bea8d36
#
_entry.id   639d4c47fbd7d9474876896f9bea8d36
#
_cell.length_a   1.000
_cell.length_b   1.000
_cell.length_c   1.000
_cell.angle_alpha   90.00
_cell.angle_beta   90.00
_cell.angle_gamma   90.00
#
_symmetry.space_group_name_H-M   'P 1'
#
loop_
_entity.id
_entity.type
_entity.pdbx_description
1 polymer ?
#
loop_
_entity_poly.entity_id
_entity_poly.type
_entity_poly.pdbx_seq_one_letter_code
_entity_poly.pdbx_strand_id
1 'polypeptide(L)'
;ALHEFKSPMTKFHHRAHPESHRTEHIGWLRAAVLGANDGIISTASLVAGVAAAHASHASIMTTAIAGLVAGAMSMAAGEFVSVYSQADTEKADLARERDELQNSPEAEHRELTAIYVRRGLDHRLADQVATQLMAHDALGAHARDELGISETLSARPLQAAMASAGSFAVGAAMPLAVVLLAPEQSLLYWIVATAIVFLAL
;
A
#
# COMPACT_ATOMS: atom_id res chain seq x y z
N ALA A 1 23.42 -49.14 40.77
CA ALA A 1 23.75 -47.70 40.76
C ALA A 1 23.60 -47.17 39.34
N LEU A 2 22.42 -46.65 39.05
CA LEU A 2 22.16 -45.96 37.76
C LEU A 2 22.39 -44.46 37.98
N HIS A 3 23.41 -43.93 37.35
CA HIS A 3 23.72 -42.50 37.34
C HIS A 3 22.80 -41.81 36.32
N GLU A 4 21.81 -41.03 36.78
CA GLU A 4 21.03 -40.12 35.98
C GLU A 4 21.93 -38.98 35.48
N PHE A 5 22.12 -38.93 34.17
CA PHE A 5 22.82 -37.84 33.50
C PHE A 5 21.79 -36.71 33.20
N LYS A 6 21.63 -35.75 34.13
CA LYS A 6 20.89 -34.51 33.91
C LYS A 6 21.72 -33.59 33.04
N SER A 7 21.37 -33.52 31.77
CA SER A 7 21.89 -32.49 30.86
C SER A 7 21.29 -31.11 31.18
N PRO A 8 22.05 -30.04 31.36
CA PRO A 8 21.53 -28.72 31.59
C PRO A 8 20.95 -28.16 30.28
N MET A 9 19.62 -27.99 30.22
CA MET A 9 18.98 -27.22 29.15
C MET A 9 19.44 -25.77 29.27
N THR A 10 20.39 -25.36 28.44
CA THR A 10 20.72 -23.94 28.20
C THR A 10 19.53 -23.24 27.59
N LYS A 11 18.86 -22.38 28.35
CA LYS A 11 17.83 -21.47 27.86
C LYS A 11 18.52 -20.47 26.94
N PHE A 12 18.41 -20.70 25.62
CA PHE A 12 18.71 -19.70 24.65
C PHE A 12 17.70 -18.55 24.78
N HIS A 13 18.11 -17.46 25.44
CA HIS A 13 17.39 -16.21 25.39
C HIS A 13 17.61 -15.61 23.99
N HIS A 14 16.73 -15.91 23.06
CA HIS A 14 16.59 -15.14 21.84
C HIS A 14 16.15 -13.73 22.24
N ARG A 15 17.10 -12.80 22.33
CA ARG A 15 16.77 -11.37 22.20
C ARG A 15 16.30 -11.20 20.77
N ALA A 16 14.99 -11.20 20.58
CA ALA A 16 14.40 -10.70 19.34
C ALA A 16 14.82 -9.24 19.21
N HIS A 17 15.75 -8.94 18.31
CA HIS A 17 15.95 -7.58 17.83
C HIS A 17 14.69 -7.23 17.04
N PRO A 18 13.92 -6.20 17.43
CA PRO A 18 12.85 -5.69 16.57
C PRO A 18 13.51 -4.98 15.40
N GLU A 19 13.79 -5.74 14.34
CA GLU A 19 14.19 -5.16 13.07
C GLU A 19 12.93 -4.56 12.43
N SER A 20 12.74 -3.25 12.58
CA SER A 20 11.74 -2.54 11.80
C SER A 20 12.29 -2.35 10.39
N HIS A 21 11.85 -3.18 9.47
CA HIS A 21 12.23 -3.06 8.06
C HIS A 21 11.63 -1.79 7.47
N ARG A 22 12.49 -0.90 6.96
CA ARG A 22 12.11 0.36 6.32
C ARG A 22 11.30 0.16 5.02
N THR A 23 11.26 -1.06 4.51
CA THR A 23 10.55 -1.43 3.28
C THR A 23 9.03 -1.21 3.35
N GLU A 24 8.40 -1.39 4.50
CA GLU A 24 6.98 -1.10 4.67
C GLU A 24 6.67 0.41 4.57
N HIS A 25 7.62 1.25 5.00
CA HIS A 25 7.47 2.71 4.89
C HIS A 25 7.61 3.24 3.46
N ILE A 26 8.29 2.52 2.57
CA ILE A 26 8.52 2.95 1.18
C ILE A 26 7.22 2.94 0.37
N GLY A 27 6.34 1.97 0.59
CA GLY A 27 5.09 1.83 -0.15
C GLY A 27 4.12 2.99 0.08
N TRP A 28 3.82 3.28 1.35
CA TRP A 28 2.90 4.37 1.69
C TRP A 28 3.50 5.75 1.41
N LEU A 29 4.83 5.94 1.61
CA LEU A 29 5.49 7.21 1.31
C LEU A 29 5.43 7.53 -0.18
N ARG A 30 5.68 6.53 -1.05
CA ARG A 30 5.53 6.69 -2.49
C ARG A 30 4.11 7.08 -2.88
N ALA A 31 3.10 6.41 -2.31
CA ALA A 31 1.70 6.75 -2.57
C ALA A 31 1.34 8.16 -2.09
N ALA A 32 1.85 8.57 -0.92
CA ALA A 32 1.66 9.91 -0.40
C ALA A 32 2.30 10.98 -1.28
N VAL A 33 3.53 10.76 -1.72
CA VAL A 33 4.24 11.68 -2.64
C VAL A 33 3.51 11.77 -3.98
N LEU A 34 3.08 10.65 -4.55
CA LEU A 34 2.32 10.64 -5.81
C LEU A 34 1.01 11.41 -5.68
N GLY A 35 0.24 11.19 -4.61
CA GLY A 35 -1.00 11.91 -4.36
C GLY A 35 -0.78 13.42 -4.18
N ALA A 36 0.25 13.82 -3.41
CA ALA A 36 0.58 15.23 -3.22
C ALA A 36 1.03 15.90 -4.53
N ASN A 37 1.87 15.23 -5.31
CA ASN A 37 2.33 15.74 -6.61
C ASN A 37 1.16 15.91 -7.57
N ASP A 38 0.21 14.96 -7.63
CA ASP A 38 -0.98 15.09 -8.44
C ASP A 38 -1.86 16.25 -7.99
N GLY A 39 -2.04 16.45 -6.68
CA GLY A 39 -2.73 17.60 -6.11
C GLY A 39 -2.11 18.95 -6.53
N ILE A 40 -0.78 19.04 -6.48
CA ILE A 40 -0.04 20.24 -6.92
C ILE A 40 -0.27 20.49 -8.42
N ILE A 41 0.02 19.47 -9.25
CA ILE A 41 -0.02 19.61 -10.72
C ILE A 41 -1.44 19.93 -11.19
N SER A 42 -2.42 19.13 -10.76
CA SER A 42 -3.81 19.25 -11.20
C SER A 42 -4.41 20.60 -10.82
N THR A 43 -4.26 20.99 -9.55
CA THR A 43 -4.83 22.25 -9.06
C THR A 43 -4.07 23.47 -9.61
N ALA A 44 -2.73 23.43 -9.67
CA ALA A 44 -1.94 24.52 -10.27
C ALA A 44 -2.26 24.72 -11.74
N SER A 45 -2.44 23.63 -12.50
CA SER A 45 -2.79 23.69 -13.93
C SER A 45 -4.17 24.33 -14.15
N LEU A 46 -5.18 23.90 -13.37
CA LEU A 46 -6.52 24.50 -13.42
C LEU A 46 -6.49 26.00 -13.11
N VAL A 47 -5.82 26.37 -12.01
CA VAL A 47 -5.70 27.76 -11.56
C VAL A 47 -4.93 28.60 -12.58
N ALA A 48 -3.80 28.09 -13.11
CA ALA A 48 -3.02 28.77 -14.14
C ALA A 48 -3.83 29.01 -15.41
N GLY A 49 -4.62 28.03 -15.86
CA GLY A 49 -5.49 28.16 -17.03
C GLY A 49 -6.56 29.25 -16.86
N VAL A 50 -7.22 29.29 -15.70
CA VAL A 50 -8.27 30.30 -15.40
C VAL A 50 -7.65 31.68 -15.19
N ALA A 51 -6.48 31.78 -14.58
CA ALA A 51 -5.75 33.04 -14.41
C ALA A 51 -5.26 33.58 -15.73
N ALA A 52 -4.74 32.73 -16.63
CA ALA A 52 -4.34 33.14 -18.00
C ALA A 52 -5.52 33.63 -18.88
N ALA A 53 -6.73 33.16 -18.58
CA ALA A 53 -7.95 33.64 -19.19
C ALA A 53 -8.46 35.00 -18.64
N HIS A 54 -7.69 35.65 -17.77
CA HIS A 54 -8.04 36.91 -17.11
C HIS A 54 -9.35 36.88 -16.31
N ALA A 55 -9.67 35.71 -15.74
CA ALA A 55 -10.84 35.57 -14.87
C ALA A 55 -10.67 36.36 -13.57
N SER A 56 -11.78 36.67 -12.90
CA SER A 56 -11.75 37.36 -11.62
C SER A 56 -11.09 36.48 -10.53
N HIS A 57 -10.49 37.09 -9.51
CA HIS A 57 -9.92 36.42 -8.37
C HIS A 57 -10.91 35.43 -7.71
N ALA A 58 -12.19 35.82 -7.61
CA ALA A 58 -13.24 34.95 -7.09
C ALA A 58 -13.43 33.68 -7.93
N SER A 59 -13.38 33.80 -9.27
CA SER A 59 -13.46 32.66 -10.19
C SER A 59 -12.25 31.75 -10.07
N ILE A 60 -11.05 32.32 -9.94
CA ILE A 60 -9.81 31.57 -9.74
C ILE A 60 -9.88 30.80 -8.42
N MET A 61 -10.28 31.44 -7.34
CA MET A 61 -10.44 30.82 -6.02
C MET A 61 -11.48 29.69 -6.05
N THR A 62 -12.65 29.93 -6.65
CA THR A 62 -13.69 28.91 -6.79
C THR A 62 -13.17 27.70 -7.57
N THR A 63 -12.42 27.94 -8.65
CA THR A 63 -11.81 26.86 -9.45
C THR A 63 -10.78 26.07 -8.63
N ALA A 64 -9.95 26.75 -7.83
CA ALA A 64 -8.97 26.08 -6.96
C ALA A 64 -9.65 25.17 -5.93
N ILE A 65 -10.69 25.66 -5.26
CA ILE A 65 -11.46 24.88 -4.28
C ILE A 65 -12.17 23.71 -4.97
N ALA A 66 -12.83 23.96 -6.11
CA ALA A 66 -13.51 22.92 -6.87
C ALA A 66 -12.53 21.83 -7.34
N GLY A 67 -11.34 22.23 -7.82
CA GLY A 67 -10.28 21.32 -8.22
C GLY A 67 -9.77 20.45 -7.06
N LEU A 68 -9.53 21.06 -5.89
CA LEU A 68 -9.15 20.34 -4.68
C LEU A 68 -10.21 19.30 -4.28
N VAL A 69 -11.48 19.72 -4.19
CA VAL A 69 -12.57 18.81 -3.78
C VAL A 69 -12.76 17.68 -4.78
N ALA A 70 -12.87 18.02 -6.08
CA ALA A 70 -13.08 17.04 -7.13
C ALA A 70 -11.91 16.06 -7.23
N GLY A 71 -10.67 16.53 -7.16
CA GLY A 71 -9.49 15.68 -7.21
C GLY A 71 -9.37 14.77 -5.98
N ALA A 72 -9.58 15.29 -4.79
CA ALA A 72 -9.57 14.47 -3.56
C ALA A 72 -10.65 13.37 -3.60
N MET A 73 -11.86 13.69 -4.06
CA MET A 73 -12.93 12.70 -4.22
C MET A 73 -12.61 11.68 -5.30
N SER A 74 -12.04 12.08 -6.42
CA SER A 74 -11.62 11.19 -7.51
C SER A 74 -10.55 10.21 -7.05
N MET A 75 -9.53 10.71 -6.33
CA MET A 75 -8.47 9.89 -5.75
C MET A 75 -9.03 8.91 -4.72
N ALA A 76 -9.92 9.37 -3.83
CA ALA A 76 -10.57 8.50 -2.85
C ALA A 76 -11.37 7.37 -3.52
N ALA A 77 -12.18 7.70 -4.53
CA ALA A 77 -13.02 6.72 -5.24
C ALA A 77 -12.17 5.71 -6.01
N GLY A 78 -11.14 6.17 -6.72
CA GLY A 78 -10.22 5.31 -7.47
C GLY A 78 -9.48 4.33 -6.57
N GLU A 79 -8.90 4.82 -5.47
CA GLU A 79 -8.18 4.00 -4.51
C GLU A 79 -9.10 3.01 -3.80
N PHE A 80 -10.31 3.47 -3.39
CA PHE A 80 -11.31 2.59 -2.78
C PHE A 80 -11.66 1.41 -3.69
N VAL A 81 -11.98 1.67 -4.97
CA VAL A 81 -12.37 0.62 -5.92
C VAL A 81 -11.20 -0.33 -6.17
N SER A 82 -9.99 0.20 -6.34
CA SER A 82 -8.78 -0.59 -6.57
C SER A 82 -8.51 -1.56 -5.42
N VAL A 83 -8.46 -1.03 -4.19
CA VAL A 83 -8.15 -1.85 -3.00
C VAL A 83 -9.32 -2.77 -2.63
N TYR A 84 -10.57 -2.36 -2.89
CA TYR A 84 -11.73 -3.22 -2.71
C TYR A 84 -11.72 -4.41 -3.68
N SER A 85 -11.39 -4.17 -4.95
CA SER A 85 -11.25 -5.23 -5.95
C SER A 85 -10.14 -6.22 -5.59
N GLN A 86 -9.02 -5.71 -5.07
CA GLN A 86 -7.95 -6.56 -4.54
C GLN A 86 -8.44 -7.44 -3.39
N ALA A 87 -9.15 -6.86 -2.42
CA ALA A 87 -9.72 -7.60 -1.29
C ALA A 87 -10.71 -8.70 -1.72
N ASP A 88 -11.50 -8.42 -2.76
CA ASP A 88 -12.43 -9.40 -3.31
C ASP A 88 -11.72 -10.56 -4.01
N THR A 89 -10.66 -10.27 -4.76
CA THR A 89 -9.80 -11.28 -5.40
C THR A 89 -9.14 -12.16 -4.34
N GLU A 90 -8.51 -11.57 -3.32
CA GLU A 90 -7.89 -12.30 -2.20
C GLU A 90 -8.88 -13.24 -1.49
N LYS A 91 -10.11 -12.77 -1.28
CA LYS A 91 -11.17 -13.62 -0.67
C LYS A 91 -11.58 -14.77 -1.58
N ALA A 92 -11.69 -14.52 -2.88
CA ALA A 92 -12.05 -15.55 -3.84
C ALA A 92 -10.95 -16.63 -3.94
N ASP A 93 -9.68 -16.22 -3.97
CA ASP A 93 -8.53 -17.12 -3.99
C ASP A 93 -8.46 -17.96 -2.70
N LEU A 94 -8.64 -17.34 -1.52
CA LEU A 94 -8.69 -18.08 -0.24
C LEU A 94 -9.89 -19.03 -0.13
N ALA A 95 -11.02 -18.69 -0.75
CA ALA A 95 -12.18 -19.58 -0.76
C ALA A 95 -11.93 -20.80 -1.64
N ARG A 96 -11.31 -20.60 -2.79
CA ARG A 96 -10.89 -21.65 -3.71
C ARG A 96 -9.86 -22.55 -3.05
N GLU A 97 -8.82 -22.00 -2.46
CA GLU A 97 -7.76 -22.72 -1.75
C GLU A 97 -8.33 -23.62 -0.64
N ARG A 98 -9.30 -23.09 0.12
CA ARG A 98 -9.98 -23.88 1.15
C ARG A 98 -10.73 -25.08 0.58
N ASP A 99 -11.35 -24.92 -0.59
CA ASP A 99 -12.06 -26.00 -1.28
C ASP A 99 -11.08 -27.06 -1.81
N GLU A 100 -9.95 -26.64 -2.38
CA GLU A 100 -8.89 -27.50 -2.89
C GLU A 100 -8.24 -28.31 -1.74
N LEU A 101 -7.92 -27.68 -0.64
CA LEU A 101 -7.42 -28.34 0.58
C LEU A 101 -8.38 -29.40 1.15
N GLN A 102 -9.70 -29.19 1.02
CA GLN A 102 -10.69 -30.17 1.45
C GLN A 102 -10.87 -31.32 0.49
N ASN A 103 -10.84 -31.06 -0.81
CA ASN A 103 -11.15 -32.04 -1.85
C ASN A 103 -9.93 -32.79 -2.39
N SER A 104 -8.75 -32.20 -2.27
CA SER A 104 -7.51 -32.74 -2.88
C SER A 104 -6.26 -32.57 -1.99
N PRO A 105 -6.31 -32.89 -0.69
CA PRO A 105 -5.25 -32.59 0.27
C PRO A 105 -3.87 -33.15 -0.11
N GLU A 106 -3.82 -34.27 -0.84
CA GLU A 106 -2.56 -34.84 -1.31
C GLU A 106 -1.95 -34.05 -2.49
N ALA A 107 -2.79 -33.39 -3.29
CA ALA A 107 -2.32 -32.54 -4.38
C ALA A 107 -1.73 -31.26 -3.78
N GLU A 108 -2.42 -30.67 -2.85
CA GLU A 108 -2.00 -29.46 -2.14
C GLU A 108 -0.69 -29.68 -1.36
N HIS A 109 -0.54 -30.83 -0.70
CA HIS A 109 0.72 -31.19 -0.05
C HIS A 109 1.90 -31.26 -1.05
N ARG A 110 1.67 -31.83 -2.25
CA ARG A 110 2.70 -31.87 -3.30
C ARG A 110 3.03 -30.48 -3.83
N GLU A 111 2.03 -29.63 -3.95
CA GLU A 111 2.21 -28.24 -4.39
C GLU A 111 3.07 -27.44 -3.43
N LEU A 112 2.74 -27.46 -2.14
CA LEU A 112 3.52 -26.81 -1.11
C LEU A 112 4.95 -27.38 -1.02
N THR A 113 5.12 -28.68 -1.14
CA THR A 113 6.44 -29.33 -1.23
C THR A 113 7.23 -28.78 -2.43
N ALA A 114 6.61 -28.66 -3.60
CA ALA A 114 7.26 -28.14 -4.80
C ALA A 114 7.66 -26.67 -4.66
N ILE A 115 6.88 -25.85 -3.95
CA ILE A 115 7.22 -24.46 -3.63
C ILE A 115 8.53 -24.42 -2.82
N TYR A 116 8.69 -25.25 -1.80
CA TYR A 116 9.90 -25.27 -0.99
C TYR A 116 11.11 -25.84 -1.72
N VAL A 117 10.92 -26.81 -2.61
CA VAL A 117 12.00 -27.28 -3.51
C VAL A 117 12.48 -26.15 -4.43
N ARG A 118 11.57 -25.37 -5.02
CA ARG A 118 11.94 -24.20 -5.83
C ARG A 118 12.68 -23.12 -5.01
N ARG A 119 12.45 -23.07 -3.70
CA ARG A 119 13.16 -22.17 -2.75
C ARG A 119 14.54 -22.73 -2.33
N GLY A 120 14.93 -23.92 -2.79
CA GLY A 120 16.27 -24.48 -2.60
C GLY A 120 16.38 -25.58 -1.56
N LEU A 121 15.27 -26.08 -1.00
CA LEU A 121 15.31 -27.24 -0.12
C LEU A 121 15.45 -28.53 -0.95
N ASP A 122 16.12 -29.55 -0.40
CA ASP A 122 16.03 -30.89 -0.96
C ASP A 122 14.60 -31.44 -0.79
N HIS A 123 14.20 -32.36 -1.68
CA HIS A 123 12.83 -32.85 -1.73
C HIS A 123 12.34 -33.46 -0.41
N ARG A 124 13.21 -34.20 0.29
CA ARG A 124 12.86 -34.86 1.56
C ARG A 124 12.61 -33.83 2.66
N LEU A 125 13.43 -32.79 2.74
CA LEU A 125 13.25 -31.72 3.72
C LEU A 125 12.03 -30.86 3.37
N ALA A 126 11.80 -30.55 2.08
CA ALA A 126 10.63 -29.82 1.60
C ALA A 126 9.32 -30.53 1.97
N ASP A 127 9.26 -31.85 1.78
CA ASP A 127 8.12 -32.69 2.14
C ASP A 127 7.84 -32.68 3.65
N GLN A 128 8.89 -32.78 4.48
CA GLN A 128 8.76 -32.67 5.93
C GLN A 128 8.27 -31.29 6.38
N VAL A 129 8.76 -30.22 5.76
CA VAL A 129 8.33 -28.85 6.04
C VAL A 129 6.86 -28.65 5.65
N ALA A 130 6.46 -29.09 4.45
CA ALA A 130 5.07 -29.00 3.99
C ALA A 130 4.14 -29.77 4.95
N THR A 131 4.50 -31.00 5.35
CA THR A 131 3.73 -31.79 6.31
C THR A 131 3.52 -31.06 7.64
N GLN A 132 4.57 -30.45 8.20
CA GLN A 132 4.46 -29.76 9.49
C GLN A 132 3.65 -28.47 9.39
N LEU A 133 3.83 -27.70 8.32
CA LEU A 133 3.09 -26.47 8.11
C LEU A 133 1.60 -26.73 7.87
N MET A 134 1.27 -27.71 7.05
CA MET A 134 -0.12 -28.10 6.81
C MET A 134 -0.79 -28.67 8.06
N ALA A 135 -0.06 -29.40 8.88
CA ALA A 135 -0.59 -29.88 10.17
C ALA A 135 -0.85 -28.75 11.17
N HIS A 136 -0.12 -27.64 11.07
CA HIS A 136 -0.31 -26.47 11.93
C HIS A 136 -1.43 -25.55 11.42
N ASP A 137 -1.33 -25.10 10.18
CA ASP A 137 -2.30 -24.23 9.50
C ASP A 137 -2.12 -24.36 7.99
N ALA A 138 -2.87 -25.29 7.37
CA ALA A 138 -2.75 -25.57 5.94
C ALA A 138 -3.12 -24.33 5.11
N LEU A 139 -4.28 -23.69 5.37
CA LEU A 139 -4.73 -22.55 4.63
C LEU A 139 -3.78 -21.35 4.75
N GLY A 140 -3.29 -21.07 5.95
CA GLY A 140 -2.33 -19.99 6.17
C GLY A 140 -0.97 -20.26 5.51
N ALA A 141 -0.54 -21.53 5.42
CA ALA A 141 0.69 -21.90 4.72
C ALA A 141 0.56 -21.65 3.22
N HIS A 142 -0.51 -22.10 2.58
CA HIS A 142 -0.77 -21.87 1.15
C HIS A 142 -1.03 -20.39 0.85
N ALA A 143 -1.85 -19.71 1.65
CA ALA A 143 -2.10 -18.27 1.50
C ALA A 143 -0.79 -17.47 1.45
N ARG A 144 0.14 -17.75 2.35
CA ARG A 144 1.41 -17.04 2.43
C ARG A 144 2.41 -17.45 1.35
N ASP A 145 2.57 -18.76 1.13
CA ASP A 145 3.69 -19.30 0.36
C ASP A 145 3.37 -19.48 -1.12
N GLU A 146 2.12 -19.67 -1.47
CA GLU A 146 1.58 -19.80 -2.83
C GLU A 146 0.93 -18.50 -3.32
N LEU A 147 -0.08 -18.00 -2.60
CA LEU A 147 -0.85 -16.85 -3.02
C LEU A 147 -0.18 -15.51 -2.66
N GLY A 148 0.82 -15.51 -1.78
CA GLY A 148 1.49 -14.29 -1.32
C GLY A 148 0.61 -13.40 -0.41
N ILE A 149 -0.48 -13.96 0.11
CA ILE A 149 -1.41 -13.27 1.00
C ILE A 149 -0.92 -13.41 2.45
N SER A 150 -0.70 -12.30 3.12
CA SER A 150 -0.33 -12.27 4.55
C SER A 150 -1.31 -11.38 5.33
N GLU A 151 -1.52 -11.70 6.60
CA GLU A 151 -2.41 -10.92 7.48
C GLU A 151 -1.99 -9.44 7.60
N THR A 152 -0.70 -9.16 7.49
CA THR A 152 -0.15 -7.80 7.55
C THR A 152 -0.41 -6.97 6.28
N LEU A 153 -0.69 -7.63 5.15
CA LEU A 153 -0.96 -7.01 3.85
C LEU A 153 -2.46 -6.98 3.51
N SER A 154 -3.33 -7.36 4.45
CA SER A 154 -4.78 -7.35 4.26
C SER A 154 -5.27 -5.98 3.74
N ALA A 155 -5.94 -6.00 2.59
CA ALA A 155 -6.43 -4.82 1.91
C ALA A 155 -7.45 -4.04 2.76
N ARG A 156 -7.25 -2.73 2.95
CA ARG A 156 -8.11 -1.84 3.74
C ARG A 156 -8.63 -0.68 2.90
N PRO A 157 -9.69 -0.87 2.11
CA PRO A 157 -10.14 0.08 1.10
C PRO A 157 -10.44 1.48 1.63
N LEU A 158 -11.14 1.58 2.77
CA LEU A 158 -11.50 2.88 3.34
C LEU A 158 -10.28 3.65 3.84
N GLN A 159 -9.35 2.97 4.48
CA GLN A 159 -8.11 3.58 4.97
C GLN A 159 -7.25 4.08 3.80
N ALA A 160 -7.12 3.27 2.75
CA ALA A 160 -6.39 3.64 1.53
C ALA A 160 -7.03 4.86 0.84
N ALA A 161 -8.36 4.87 0.68
CA ALA A 161 -9.11 5.98 0.10
C ALA A 161 -8.90 7.29 0.87
N MET A 162 -8.99 7.25 2.20
CA MET A 162 -8.78 8.44 3.03
C MET A 162 -7.35 8.97 2.98
N ALA A 163 -6.36 8.06 2.95
CA ALA A 163 -4.95 8.42 2.82
C ALA A 163 -4.67 9.08 1.45
N SER A 164 -5.22 8.52 0.38
CA SER A 164 -5.09 9.03 -0.98
C SER A 164 -5.73 10.41 -1.13
N ALA A 165 -6.98 10.59 -0.67
CA ALA A 165 -7.65 11.89 -0.67
C ALA A 165 -6.90 12.94 0.16
N GLY A 166 -6.41 12.56 1.35
CA GLY A 166 -5.66 13.46 2.22
C GLY A 166 -4.34 13.91 1.60
N SER A 167 -3.63 12.98 0.97
CA SER A 167 -2.37 13.27 0.27
C SER A 167 -2.58 14.24 -0.89
N PHE A 168 -3.60 14.01 -1.73
CA PHE A 168 -3.99 14.93 -2.79
C PHE A 168 -4.36 16.32 -2.23
N ALA A 169 -5.17 16.37 -1.18
CA ALA A 169 -5.62 17.62 -0.59
C ALA A 169 -4.45 18.45 -0.03
N VAL A 170 -3.46 17.80 0.58
CA VAL A 170 -2.23 18.46 1.05
C VAL A 170 -1.47 19.09 -0.13
N GLY A 171 -1.30 18.35 -1.23
CA GLY A 171 -0.67 18.88 -2.44
C GLY A 171 -1.45 20.06 -3.05
N ALA A 172 -2.77 19.91 -3.19
CA ALA A 172 -3.65 20.94 -3.76
C ALA A 172 -3.77 22.20 -2.89
N ALA A 173 -3.53 22.07 -1.58
CA ALA A 173 -3.50 23.21 -0.66
C ALA A 173 -2.41 24.23 -1.01
N MET A 174 -1.30 23.81 -1.64
CA MET A 174 -0.23 24.72 -2.03
C MET A 174 -0.67 25.72 -3.10
N PRO A 175 -1.19 25.33 -4.30
CA PRO A 175 -1.68 26.29 -5.28
C PRO A 175 -2.84 27.13 -4.72
N LEU A 176 -3.70 26.58 -3.86
CA LEU A 176 -4.75 27.32 -3.18
C LEU A 176 -4.17 28.43 -2.28
N ALA A 177 -3.13 28.12 -1.52
CA ALA A 177 -2.43 29.12 -0.69
C ALA A 177 -1.79 30.22 -1.55
N VAL A 178 -1.22 29.86 -2.71
CA VAL A 178 -0.66 30.84 -3.65
C VAL A 178 -1.75 31.78 -4.17
N VAL A 179 -2.93 31.27 -4.52
CA VAL A 179 -4.06 32.13 -4.95
C VAL A 179 -4.48 33.11 -3.86
N LEU A 180 -4.43 32.67 -2.58
CA LEU A 180 -4.79 33.53 -1.45
C LEU A 180 -3.77 34.62 -1.14
N LEU A 181 -2.48 34.35 -1.34
CA LEU A 181 -1.39 35.18 -0.82
C LEU A 181 -0.65 35.99 -1.88
N ALA A 182 -0.67 35.54 -3.15
CA ALA A 182 0.06 36.20 -4.22
C ALA A 182 -0.68 37.42 -4.78
N PRO A 183 0.05 38.48 -5.21
CA PRO A 183 -0.55 39.62 -5.91
C PRO A 183 -1.18 39.19 -7.23
N GLU A 184 -2.39 39.68 -7.52
CA GLU A 184 -3.14 39.30 -8.72
C GLU A 184 -2.36 39.52 -10.04
N GLN A 185 -1.57 40.61 -10.14
CA GLN A 185 -0.80 40.93 -11.35
C GLN A 185 0.31 39.93 -11.66
N SER A 186 0.80 39.20 -10.67
CA SER A 186 1.89 38.20 -10.79
C SER A 186 1.48 36.80 -10.42
N LEU A 187 0.19 36.54 -10.22
CA LEU A 187 -0.37 35.28 -9.74
C LEU A 187 0.11 34.09 -10.58
N LEU A 188 0.04 34.21 -11.90
CA LEU A 188 0.46 33.13 -12.81
C LEU A 188 1.93 32.75 -12.61
N TYR A 189 2.83 33.74 -12.42
CA TYR A 189 4.25 33.46 -12.19
C TYR A 189 4.47 32.74 -10.85
N TRP A 190 3.75 33.15 -9.80
CA TRP A 190 3.86 32.53 -8.49
C TRP A 190 3.36 31.08 -8.49
N ILE A 191 2.23 30.81 -9.16
CA ILE A 191 1.70 29.46 -9.26
C ILE A 191 2.69 28.53 -9.96
N VAL A 192 3.20 28.94 -11.12
CA VAL A 192 4.15 28.12 -11.90
C VAL A 192 5.46 27.93 -11.13
N ALA A 193 6.03 28.99 -10.59
CA ALA A 193 7.31 28.93 -9.87
C ALA A 193 7.23 28.05 -8.62
N THR A 194 6.18 28.22 -7.81
CA THR A 194 6.01 27.39 -6.60
C THR A 194 5.72 25.93 -6.95
N ALA A 195 4.90 25.66 -7.97
CA ALA A 195 4.65 24.30 -8.43
C ALA A 195 5.94 23.59 -8.86
N ILE A 196 6.80 24.26 -9.65
CA ILE A 196 8.09 23.70 -10.07
C ILE A 196 9.00 23.41 -8.86
N VAL A 197 9.08 24.35 -7.91
CA VAL A 197 9.92 24.18 -6.70
C VAL A 197 9.45 23.00 -5.85
N PHE A 198 8.14 22.91 -5.59
CA PHE A 198 7.61 21.80 -4.77
C PHE A 198 7.65 20.43 -5.44
N LEU A 199 7.62 20.38 -6.78
CA LEU A 199 7.78 19.12 -7.52
C LEU A 199 9.25 18.68 -7.64
N ALA A 200 10.20 19.60 -7.44
CA ALA A 200 11.63 19.31 -7.48
C ALA A 200 12.22 18.87 -6.12
N LEU A 201 11.46 18.99 -5.02
CA LEU A 201 11.83 18.61 -3.66
C LEU A 201 11.34 17.20 -3.32
#